data_0f115331b9039f8c85e2880e0bdca833
#
_entry.id   0f115331b9039f8c85e2880e0bdca833
#
_cell.length_a   1.000
_cell.length_b   1.000
_cell.length_c   1.000
_cell.angle_alpha   90.00
_cell.angle_beta   90.00
_cell.angle_gamma   90.00
#
_symmetry.space_group_name_H-M   'P 1'
#
loop_
_entity.id
_entity.type
_entity.pdbx_description
1 polymer ?
#
loop_
_entity_poly.entity_id
_entity_poly.type
_entity_poly.pdbx_seq_one_letter_code
_entity_poly.pdbx_strand_id
1 'polypeptide(L)'
;MRRRPPTPVWIAVAALGVVIALQAVVALYFARVGSLGWWRFGFAIVLFGVLLAGLLRGVRLAWLWGRYLALVLGVVMVASLAAGLSRHELRWEVAALAFAGVAAPLFAVSIALGRPTAFAFFDLVCPNCGHPSSFGADFLFRKARCRRCRNTW
;
A
#
# COMPACT_ATOMS: atom_id res chain seq x y z
N MET A 1 -8.81 12.00 21.41
CA MET A 1 -9.64 12.35 20.23
C MET A 1 -9.03 11.72 18.99
N ARG A 2 -9.74 10.83 18.26
CA ARG A 2 -9.22 10.25 17.00
C ARG A 2 -9.34 11.31 15.91
N ARG A 3 -8.21 11.72 15.34
CA ARG A 3 -8.19 12.63 14.17
C ARG A 3 -8.87 11.94 13.00
N ARG A 4 -9.75 12.63 12.29
CA ARG A 4 -10.34 12.10 11.05
C ARG A 4 -9.25 11.94 9.99
N PRO A 5 -9.21 10.80 9.27
CA PRO A 5 -8.23 10.60 8.21
C PRO A 5 -8.40 11.68 7.11
N PRO A 6 -7.30 12.30 6.65
CA PRO A 6 -7.35 13.27 5.55
C PRO A 6 -7.62 12.57 4.21
N THR A 7 -8.05 13.35 3.21
CA THR A 7 -8.38 12.85 1.86
C THR A 7 -7.34 11.89 1.26
N PRO A 8 -6.01 12.14 1.34
CA PRO A 8 -5.03 11.18 0.81
C PRO A 8 -5.07 9.81 1.47
N VAL A 9 -5.36 9.75 2.78
CA VAL A 9 -5.49 8.47 3.48
C VAL A 9 -6.74 7.73 3.01
N TRP A 10 -7.85 8.43 2.75
CA TRP A 10 -9.05 7.83 2.17
C TRP A 10 -8.82 7.32 0.75
N ILE A 11 -8.06 8.04 -0.08
CA ILE A 11 -7.67 7.56 -1.41
C ILE A 11 -6.87 6.26 -1.29
N ALA A 12 -5.89 6.20 -0.38
CA ALA A 12 -5.11 4.99 -0.14
C ALA A 12 -5.97 3.82 0.35
N VAL A 13 -6.91 4.07 1.27
CA VAL A 13 -7.86 3.08 1.77
C VAL A 13 -8.78 2.56 0.66
N ALA A 14 -9.34 3.44 -0.17
CA ALA A 14 -10.19 3.05 -1.30
C ALA A 14 -9.41 2.23 -2.33
N ALA A 15 -8.19 2.65 -2.69
CA ALA A 15 -7.34 1.94 -3.63
C ALA A 15 -6.95 0.53 -3.12
N LEU A 16 -6.58 0.39 -1.83
CA LEU A 16 -6.35 -0.91 -1.21
C LEU A 16 -7.62 -1.76 -1.18
N GLY A 17 -8.78 -1.16 -0.93
CA GLY A 17 -10.08 -1.83 -0.97
C GLY A 17 -10.37 -2.45 -2.34
N VAL A 18 -10.07 -1.72 -3.43
CA VAL A 18 -10.19 -2.26 -4.80
C VAL A 18 -9.27 -3.46 -5.01
N VAL A 19 -8.00 -3.37 -4.59
CA VAL A 19 -7.06 -4.49 -4.71
C VAL A 19 -7.55 -5.71 -3.93
N ILE A 20 -8.02 -5.52 -2.68
CA ILE A 20 -8.58 -6.61 -1.86
C ILE A 20 -9.79 -7.26 -2.53
N ALA A 21 -10.72 -6.45 -3.06
CA ALA A 21 -11.92 -6.96 -3.73
C ALA A 21 -11.56 -7.80 -4.95
N LEU A 22 -10.63 -7.33 -5.79
CA LEU A 22 -10.14 -8.09 -6.94
C LEU A 22 -9.46 -9.40 -6.53
N GLN A 23 -8.61 -9.37 -5.50
CA GLN A 23 -7.99 -10.59 -4.97
C GLN A 23 -9.03 -11.58 -4.44
N ALA A 24 -10.09 -11.11 -3.80
CA ALA A 24 -11.18 -11.95 -3.32
C ALA A 24 -11.94 -12.62 -4.47
N VAL A 25 -12.24 -11.88 -5.54
CA VAL A 25 -12.89 -12.44 -6.74
C VAL A 25 -12.03 -13.52 -7.38
N VAL A 26 -10.73 -13.26 -7.53
CA VAL A 26 -9.77 -14.23 -8.10
C VAL A 26 -9.64 -15.46 -7.20
N ALA A 27 -9.56 -15.27 -5.87
CA ALA A 27 -9.50 -16.36 -4.90
C ALA A 27 -10.73 -17.26 -5.00
N LEU A 28 -11.93 -16.68 -5.08
CA LEU A 28 -13.19 -17.42 -5.22
C LEU A 28 -13.24 -18.18 -6.54
N TYR A 29 -12.77 -17.60 -7.64
CA TYR A 29 -12.68 -18.28 -8.92
C TYR A 29 -11.78 -19.54 -8.82
N PHE A 30 -10.55 -19.39 -8.31
CA PHE A 30 -9.63 -20.52 -8.15
C PHE A 30 -10.13 -21.59 -7.17
N ALA A 31 -10.82 -21.19 -6.10
CA ALA A 31 -11.44 -22.12 -5.17
C ALA A 31 -12.54 -22.96 -5.86
N ARG A 32 -13.36 -22.33 -6.73
CA ARG A 32 -14.40 -23.05 -7.49
C ARG A 32 -13.85 -24.02 -8.53
N VAL A 33 -12.70 -23.69 -9.14
CA VAL A 33 -12.04 -24.56 -10.12
C VAL A 33 -11.21 -25.68 -9.45
N GLY A 34 -11.17 -25.73 -8.11
CA GLY A 34 -10.44 -26.75 -7.36
C GLY A 34 -8.91 -26.59 -7.41
N SER A 35 -8.40 -25.42 -7.81
CA SER A 35 -6.98 -25.13 -7.88
C SER A 35 -6.40 -24.86 -6.50
N LEU A 36 -5.29 -25.50 -6.14
CA LEU A 36 -4.57 -25.27 -4.88
C LEU A 36 -3.97 -23.87 -4.74
N GLY A 37 -4.06 -23.01 -5.78
CA GLY A 37 -3.48 -21.66 -5.78
C GLY A 37 -4.25 -20.61 -4.96
N TRP A 38 -5.47 -20.88 -4.51
CA TRP A 38 -6.34 -19.91 -3.82
C TRP A 38 -5.74 -19.35 -2.52
N TRP A 39 -4.94 -20.11 -1.79
CA TRP A 39 -4.33 -19.71 -0.52
C TRP A 39 -3.38 -18.50 -0.66
N ARG A 40 -2.74 -18.34 -1.83
CA ARG A 40 -1.85 -17.19 -2.12
C ARG A 40 -2.65 -15.87 -2.11
N PHE A 41 -3.84 -15.90 -2.69
CA PHE A 41 -4.74 -14.76 -2.69
C PHE A 41 -5.32 -14.50 -1.30
N GLY A 42 -5.62 -15.56 -0.54
CA GLY A 42 -6.05 -15.47 0.86
C GLY A 42 -5.01 -14.75 1.73
N PHE A 43 -3.74 -15.12 1.58
CA PHE A 43 -2.65 -14.45 2.29
C PHE A 43 -2.54 -12.96 1.92
N ALA A 44 -2.64 -12.63 0.63
CA ALA A 44 -2.62 -11.24 0.17
C ALA A 44 -3.79 -10.41 0.73
N ILE A 45 -5.00 -10.99 0.80
CA ILE A 45 -6.19 -10.36 1.40
C ILE A 45 -5.93 -10.04 2.88
N VAL A 46 -5.40 -11.00 3.64
CA VAL A 46 -5.08 -10.79 5.06
C VAL A 46 -4.02 -9.70 5.22
N LEU A 47 -2.94 -9.75 4.45
CA LEU A 47 -1.87 -8.76 4.50
C LEU A 47 -2.38 -7.34 4.22
N PHE A 48 -3.10 -7.15 3.11
CA PHE A 48 -3.66 -5.85 2.75
C PHE A 48 -4.76 -5.41 3.72
N GLY A 49 -5.55 -6.34 4.28
CA GLY A 49 -6.54 -6.06 5.32
C GLY A 49 -5.91 -5.53 6.61
N VAL A 50 -4.81 -6.11 7.06
CA VAL A 50 -4.03 -5.63 8.22
C VAL A 50 -3.45 -4.24 7.95
N LEU A 51 -2.89 -4.02 6.75
CA LEU A 51 -2.38 -2.70 6.35
C LEU A 51 -3.49 -1.66 6.35
N LEU A 52 -4.64 -1.97 5.76
CA LEU A 52 -5.81 -1.09 5.70
C LEU A 52 -6.30 -0.71 7.10
N ALA A 53 -6.44 -1.69 8.00
CA ALA A 53 -6.80 -1.45 9.40
C ALA A 53 -5.78 -0.57 10.11
N GLY A 54 -4.49 -0.78 9.86
CA GLY A 54 -3.40 0.03 10.40
C GLY A 54 -3.41 1.47 9.87
N LEU A 55 -3.69 1.66 8.57
CA LEU A 55 -3.81 2.99 7.97
C LEU A 55 -4.98 3.77 8.57
N LEU A 56 -6.14 3.15 8.77
CA LEU A 56 -7.30 3.76 9.40
C LEU A 56 -7.06 4.14 10.86
N ARG A 57 -6.20 3.40 11.56
CA ARG A 57 -5.80 3.69 12.95
C ARG A 57 -4.67 4.70 13.08
N GLY A 58 -4.06 5.13 11.97
CA GLY A 58 -2.92 6.05 11.97
C GLY A 58 -1.62 5.42 12.48
N VAL A 59 -1.45 4.10 12.30
CA VAL A 59 -0.24 3.39 12.72
C VAL A 59 0.92 3.72 11.79
N ARG A 60 2.03 4.26 12.34
CA ARG A 60 3.22 4.65 11.57
C ARG A 60 3.81 3.49 10.74
N LEU A 61 3.83 2.29 11.32
CA LEU A 61 4.31 1.08 10.63
C LEU A 61 3.45 0.75 9.41
N ALA A 62 2.13 0.90 9.50
CA ALA A 62 1.22 0.68 8.38
C ALA A 62 1.42 1.72 7.26
N TRP A 63 1.75 2.97 7.61
CA TRP A 63 2.14 4.00 6.63
C TRP A 63 3.43 3.59 5.88
N LEU A 64 4.47 3.15 6.62
CA LEU A 64 5.75 2.75 6.04
C LEU A 64 5.56 1.57 5.07
N TRP A 65 4.99 0.47 5.57
CA TRP A 65 4.77 -0.72 4.76
C TRP A 65 3.75 -0.46 3.64
N GLY A 66 2.66 0.25 3.91
CA GLY A 66 1.65 0.60 2.91
C GLY A 66 2.25 1.37 1.74
N ARG A 67 3.13 2.34 2.03
CA ARG A 67 3.77 3.15 0.99
C ARG A 67 4.78 2.37 0.16
N TYR A 68 5.75 1.73 0.83
CA TYR A 68 6.87 1.08 0.14
C TYR A 68 6.49 -0.27 -0.44
N LEU A 69 5.70 -1.08 0.28
CA LEU A 69 5.22 -2.35 -0.24
C LEU A 69 4.33 -2.15 -1.46
N ALA A 70 3.42 -1.18 -1.43
CA ALA A 70 2.58 -0.86 -2.58
C ALA A 70 3.42 -0.41 -3.79
N LEU A 71 4.46 0.40 -3.57
CA LEU A 71 5.38 0.81 -4.65
C LEU A 71 6.11 -0.38 -5.26
N VAL A 72 6.72 -1.21 -4.41
CA VAL A 72 7.48 -2.39 -4.87
C VAL A 72 6.59 -3.37 -5.61
N LEU A 73 5.42 -3.69 -5.05
CA LEU A 73 4.47 -4.60 -5.69
C LEU A 73 3.93 -4.02 -7.01
N GLY A 74 3.67 -2.71 -7.06
CA GLY A 74 3.27 -2.03 -8.29
C GLY A 74 4.34 -2.14 -9.38
N VAL A 75 5.61 -1.90 -9.04
CA VAL A 75 6.74 -2.03 -9.99
C VAL A 75 6.91 -3.48 -10.44
N VAL A 76 6.89 -4.44 -9.52
CA VAL A 76 7.00 -5.87 -9.86
C VAL A 76 5.85 -6.30 -10.77
N MET A 77 4.63 -5.83 -10.52
CA MET A 77 3.47 -6.11 -11.37
C MET A 77 3.65 -5.57 -12.78
N VAL A 78 4.09 -4.30 -12.92
CA VAL A 78 4.35 -3.69 -14.25
C VAL A 78 5.45 -4.45 -14.97
N ALA A 79 6.54 -4.80 -14.30
CA ALA A 79 7.63 -5.58 -14.91
C ALA A 79 7.14 -6.96 -15.38
N SER A 80 6.30 -7.63 -14.58
CA SER A 80 5.72 -8.94 -14.94
C SER A 80 4.78 -8.84 -16.15
N LEU A 81 3.95 -7.79 -16.20
CA LEU A 81 3.06 -7.54 -17.35
C LEU A 81 3.86 -7.24 -18.62
N ALA A 82 4.91 -6.41 -18.53
CA ALA A 82 5.79 -6.10 -19.65
C ALA A 82 6.51 -7.36 -20.18
N ALA A 83 7.01 -8.21 -19.27
CA ALA A 83 7.64 -9.47 -19.65
C ALA A 83 6.65 -10.45 -20.32
N GLY A 84 5.41 -10.55 -19.83
CA GLY A 84 4.38 -11.38 -20.45
C GLY A 84 3.97 -10.90 -21.84
N LEU A 85 3.88 -9.57 -22.03
CA LEU A 85 3.60 -8.97 -23.34
C LEU A 85 4.75 -9.19 -24.33
N SER A 86 6.01 -9.02 -23.89
CA SER A 86 7.19 -9.19 -24.76
C SER A 86 7.39 -10.64 -25.23
N ARG A 87 6.93 -11.61 -24.45
CA ARG A 87 6.96 -13.04 -24.80
C ARG A 87 5.72 -13.52 -25.57
N HIS A 88 4.77 -12.61 -25.88
CA HIS A 88 3.48 -12.94 -26.49
C HIS A 88 2.62 -13.96 -25.69
N GLU A 89 2.92 -14.13 -24.39
CA GLU A 89 2.19 -15.01 -23.49
C GLU A 89 0.93 -14.36 -22.94
N LEU A 90 0.87 -13.02 -22.97
CA LEU A 90 -0.22 -12.24 -22.41
C LEU A 90 -0.87 -11.35 -23.49
N ARG A 91 -2.20 -11.37 -23.54
CA ARG A 91 -2.95 -10.45 -24.40
C ARG A 91 -2.95 -9.06 -23.79
N TRP A 92 -2.84 -8.03 -24.64
CA TRP A 92 -2.75 -6.63 -24.20
C TRP A 92 -3.97 -6.17 -23.37
N GLU A 93 -5.19 -6.70 -23.68
CA GLU A 93 -6.42 -6.36 -22.94
C GLU A 93 -6.34 -6.86 -21.50
N VAL A 94 -5.82 -8.07 -21.29
CA VAL A 94 -5.62 -8.65 -19.95
C VAL A 94 -4.56 -7.86 -19.18
N ALA A 95 -3.48 -7.47 -19.87
CA ALA A 95 -2.44 -6.63 -19.27
C ALA A 95 -3.00 -5.25 -18.85
N ALA A 96 -3.82 -4.62 -19.69
CA ALA A 96 -4.45 -3.34 -19.39
C ALA A 96 -5.40 -3.43 -18.18
N LEU A 97 -6.23 -4.48 -18.12
CA LEU A 97 -7.13 -4.73 -16.98
C LEU A 97 -6.34 -5.00 -15.68
N ALA A 98 -5.27 -5.79 -15.75
CA ALA A 98 -4.43 -6.08 -14.59
C ALA A 98 -3.68 -4.81 -14.11
N PHE A 99 -3.21 -3.98 -15.05
CA PHE A 99 -2.60 -2.70 -14.72
C PHE A 99 -3.62 -1.77 -14.04
N ALA A 100 -4.78 -1.56 -14.63
CA ALA A 100 -5.82 -0.65 -14.10
C ALA A 100 -6.39 -1.15 -12.76
N GLY A 101 -6.58 -2.46 -12.60
CA GLY A 101 -7.18 -3.04 -11.40
C GLY A 101 -6.21 -3.25 -10.24
N VAL A 102 -4.92 -3.43 -10.51
CA VAL A 102 -3.94 -3.76 -9.44
C VAL A 102 -2.78 -2.77 -9.40
N ALA A 103 -2.04 -2.59 -10.50
CA ALA A 103 -0.83 -1.77 -10.47
C ALA A 103 -1.13 -0.29 -10.22
N ALA A 104 -2.11 0.28 -10.93
CA ALA A 104 -2.49 1.69 -10.77
C ALA A 104 -3.01 2.02 -9.37
N PRO A 105 -3.90 1.22 -8.73
CA PRO A 105 -4.27 1.40 -7.33
C PRO A 105 -3.07 1.33 -6.37
N LEU A 106 -2.12 0.41 -6.56
CA LEU A 106 -0.92 0.32 -5.72
C LEU A 106 -0.05 1.58 -5.83
N PHE A 107 0.15 2.12 -7.03
CA PHE A 107 0.84 3.41 -7.19
C PHE A 107 0.05 4.56 -6.55
N ALA A 108 -1.29 4.57 -6.69
CA ALA A 108 -2.13 5.57 -6.03
C ALA A 108 -1.97 5.56 -4.51
N VAL A 109 -1.88 4.37 -3.88
CA VAL A 109 -1.56 4.23 -2.45
C VAL A 109 -0.23 4.88 -2.10
N SER A 110 0.84 4.54 -2.83
CA SER A 110 2.19 5.06 -2.57
C SER A 110 2.25 6.59 -2.71
N ILE A 111 1.64 7.14 -3.76
CA ILE A 111 1.58 8.59 -4.01
C ILE A 111 0.75 9.29 -2.95
N ALA A 112 -0.43 8.78 -2.61
CA ALA A 112 -1.33 9.38 -1.63
C ALA A 112 -0.68 9.42 -0.23
N LEU A 113 -0.03 8.33 0.20
CA LEU A 113 0.68 8.28 1.47
C LEU A 113 1.95 9.14 1.49
N GLY A 114 2.47 9.53 0.33
CA GLY A 114 3.58 10.49 0.19
C GLY A 114 3.20 11.96 0.37
N ARG A 115 1.91 12.30 0.48
CA ARG A 115 1.46 13.68 0.63
C ARG A 115 1.73 14.25 2.03
N PRO A 116 2.03 15.56 2.16
CA PRO A 116 2.34 16.20 3.45
C PRO A 116 1.23 16.04 4.50
N THR A 117 -0.02 16.08 4.07
CA THR A 117 -1.19 15.89 4.95
C THR A 117 -1.28 14.48 5.52
N ALA A 118 -0.80 13.46 4.79
CA ALA A 118 -0.69 12.11 5.31
C ALA A 118 0.39 12.02 6.41
N PHE A 119 1.55 12.67 6.22
CA PHE A 119 2.60 12.70 7.27
C PHE A 119 2.08 13.26 8.59
N ALA A 120 1.27 14.32 8.55
CA ALA A 120 0.69 14.92 9.77
C ALA A 120 -0.28 13.95 10.47
N PHE A 121 -1.04 13.16 9.70
CA PHE A 121 -1.98 12.18 10.26
C PHE A 121 -1.28 11.03 10.99
N PHE A 122 -0.13 10.58 10.48
CA PHE A 122 0.67 9.51 11.08
C PHE A 122 1.69 10.02 12.12
N ASP A 123 1.57 11.27 12.57
CA ASP A 123 2.51 11.92 13.50
C ASP A 123 3.98 11.83 13.05
N LEU A 124 4.20 11.97 11.73
CA LEU A 124 5.52 11.95 11.11
C LEU A 124 6.10 13.37 10.90
N VAL A 125 5.46 14.38 11.44
CA VAL A 125 5.95 15.76 11.43
C VAL A 125 6.64 16.06 12.74
N CYS A 126 7.87 16.53 12.69
CA CYS A 126 8.65 16.86 13.88
C CYS A 126 7.98 17.98 14.70
N PRO A 127 7.67 17.76 16.00
CA PRO A 127 7.02 18.79 16.81
C PRO A 127 7.90 20.01 17.07
N ASN A 128 9.22 19.86 16.94
CA ASN A 128 10.18 20.93 17.24
C ASN A 128 10.46 21.85 16.03
N CYS A 129 10.55 21.31 14.81
CA CYS A 129 10.94 22.10 13.63
C CYS A 129 9.98 21.98 12.44
N GLY A 130 8.85 21.26 12.57
CA GLY A 130 7.85 21.08 11.52
C GLY A 130 8.32 20.25 10.32
N HIS A 131 9.56 19.70 10.34
CA HIS A 131 10.08 18.95 9.20
C HIS A 131 9.47 17.55 9.15
N PRO A 132 8.98 17.09 7.96
CA PRO A 132 8.47 15.72 7.81
C PRO A 132 9.61 14.72 7.93
N SER A 133 9.42 13.66 8.72
CA SER A 133 10.40 12.59 8.89
C SER A 133 9.80 11.23 8.52
N SER A 134 10.46 10.52 7.64
CA SER A 134 10.13 9.15 7.24
C SER A 134 11.04 8.11 7.88
N PHE A 135 11.85 8.49 8.88
CA PHE A 135 12.82 7.61 9.53
C PHE A 135 12.35 7.20 10.91
N GLY A 136 12.29 5.89 11.14
CA GLY A 136 12.17 5.31 12.46
C GLY A 136 13.48 5.44 13.23
N ALA A 137 13.39 5.71 14.53
CA ALA A 137 14.52 5.59 15.44
C ALA A 137 14.69 4.16 15.99
N ASP A 138 13.65 3.33 15.80
CA ASP A 138 13.60 1.92 16.19
C ASP A 138 13.04 1.05 15.04
N PHE A 139 13.29 -0.27 15.12
CA PHE A 139 12.84 -1.25 14.13
C PHE A 139 11.31 -1.29 13.94
N LEU A 140 10.55 -1.03 15.00
CA LEU A 140 9.08 -1.03 14.95
C LEU A 140 8.48 0.32 14.58
N PHE A 141 9.31 1.31 14.25
CA PHE A 141 8.89 2.66 13.90
C PHE A 141 7.97 3.32 14.96
N ARG A 142 8.16 2.95 16.23
CA ARG A 142 7.44 3.56 17.35
C ARG A 142 7.93 4.96 17.64
N LYS A 143 9.23 5.20 17.44
CA LYS A 143 9.88 6.51 17.59
C LYS A 143 10.35 7.00 16.22
N ALA A 144 10.03 8.23 15.89
CA ALA A 144 10.54 8.92 14.72
C ALA A 144 11.73 9.80 15.09
N ARG A 145 12.72 9.93 14.21
CA ARG A 145 13.87 10.83 14.39
C ARG A 145 13.90 11.88 13.29
N CYS A 146 13.98 13.13 13.68
CA CYS A 146 14.10 14.24 12.76
C CYS A 146 15.50 14.29 12.13
N ARG A 147 15.58 14.33 10.80
CA ARG A 147 16.86 14.53 10.12
C ARG A 147 17.45 15.92 10.31
N ARG A 148 16.61 16.94 10.52
CA ARG A 148 17.02 18.33 10.62
C ARG A 148 17.51 18.70 12.03
N CYS A 149 16.71 18.44 13.06
CA CYS A 149 17.04 18.83 14.44
C CYS A 149 17.43 17.65 15.34
N ARG A 150 17.47 16.42 14.81
CA ARG A 150 17.80 15.16 15.50
C ARG A 150 16.90 14.82 16.69
N ASN A 151 15.82 15.59 16.91
CA ASN A 151 14.84 15.28 17.95
C ASN A 151 14.15 13.93 17.65
N THR A 152 13.82 13.18 18.71
CA THR A 152 13.08 11.90 18.62
C THR A 152 11.76 12.04 19.35
N TRP A 153 10.67 11.54 18.76
CA TRP A 153 9.33 11.60 19.35
C TRP A 153 8.50 10.33 19.09
#